data_28666ae94c88600c7909ea470e15d46e
#
_entry.id   28666ae94c88600c7909ea470e15d46e
#
_cell.length_a   1.000
_cell.length_b   1.000
_cell.length_c   1.000
_cell.angle_alpha   90.00
_cell.angle_beta   90.00
_cell.angle_gamma   90.00
#
_symmetry.space_group_name_H-M   'P 1'
#
loop_
_entity.id
_entity.type
_entity.pdbx_description
1 polymer ?
#
loop_
_entity_poly.entity_id
_entity_poly.type
_entity_poly.pdbx_seq_one_letter_code
_entity_poly.pdbx_strand_id
1 'polypeptide(L)'
;MHIREATADDALLISQIIASSWRNAYQELIDPVYLSRLPEEYWMPSMRTWLDSGRMYGCIAESHGKPVGSVIYGRGRDESHADWGEIVSLYLLPEAMRQGIGHALLTAALDALHADGYDRVYLWCIEGNTHADQFYQQHGFRRDGGRVQYKIGSGEVADIRFIRENNHG
;
A
#
# COMPACT_ATOMS: atom_id res chain seq x y z
N MET A 1 -17.37 3.54 -10.14
CA MET A 1 -15.98 3.23 -9.72
C MET A 1 -15.43 2.13 -10.62
N HIS A 2 -14.21 2.29 -11.08
CA HIS A 2 -13.56 1.36 -12.00
C HIS A 2 -12.15 1.03 -11.50
N ILE A 3 -11.79 -0.24 -11.50
CA ILE A 3 -10.44 -0.71 -11.16
C ILE A 3 -9.77 -1.15 -12.45
N ARG A 4 -8.59 -0.62 -12.74
CA ARG A 4 -7.80 -1.02 -13.92
C ARG A 4 -6.37 -1.38 -13.51
N GLU A 5 -5.69 -2.13 -14.35
CA GLU A 5 -4.28 -2.43 -14.15
C GLU A 5 -3.44 -1.15 -14.30
N ALA A 6 -2.42 -1.03 -13.45
CA ALA A 6 -1.44 0.04 -13.55
C ALA A 6 -0.32 -0.37 -14.51
N THR A 7 0.24 0.62 -15.21
CA THR A 7 1.42 0.45 -16.05
C THR A 7 2.52 1.39 -15.57
N ALA A 8 3.73 1.26 -16.12
CA ALA A 8 4.84 2.14 -15.79
C ALA A 8 4.53 3.63 -16.06
N ASP A 9 3.64 3.91 -17.01
CA ASP A 9 3.21 5.28 -17.30
C ASP A 9 2.39 5.89 -16.18
N ASP A 10 1.85 5.10 -15.27
CA ASP A 10 1.11 5.55 -14.09
C ASP A 10 2.02 5.91 -12.91
N ALA A 11 3.34 5.78 -13.04
CA ALA A 11 4.27 5.93 -11.91
C ALA A 11 4.17 7.28 -11.21
N LEU A 12 4.08 8.37 -11.96
CA LEU A 12 3.91 9.70 -11.36
C LEU A 12 2.57 9.83 -10.66
N LEU A 13 1.50 9.36 -11.28
CA LEU A 13 0.16 9.37 -10.71
C LEU A 13 0.10 8.61 -9.39
N ILE A 14 0.69 7.43 -9.34
CA ILE A 14 0.77 6.62 -8.11
C ILE A 14 1.53 7.38 -7.04
N SER A 15 2.67 7.97 -7.39
CA SER A 15 3.47 8.76 -6.44
C SER A 15 2.69 9.94 -5.88
N GLN A 16 1.93 10.64 -6.70
CA GLN A 16 1.08 11.77 -6.27
C GLN A 16 -0.01 11.30 -5.29
N ILE A 17 -0.63 10.17 -5.55
CA ILE A 17 -1.64 9.59 -4.65
C ILE A 17 -1.00 9.24 -3.30
N ILE A 18 0.18 8.62 -3.30
CA ILE A 18 0.90 8.26 -2.08
C ILE A 18 1.25 9.52 -1.29
N ALA A 19 1.82 10.53 -1.92
CA ALA A 19 2.22 11.77 -1.25
C ALA A 19 1.02 12.49 -0.62
N SER A 20 -0.08 12.61 -1.34
CA SER A 20 -1.31 13.21 -0.83
C SER A 20 -1.86 12.43 0.36
N SER A 21 -1.85 11.10 0.27
CA SER A 21 -2.33 10.23 1.34
C SER A 21 -1.47 10.33 2.59
N TRP A 22 -0.14 10.39 2.44
CA TRP A 22 0.79 10.55 3.55
C TRP A 22 0.53 11.87 4.30
N ARG A 23 0.37 12.97 3.57
CA ARG A 23 0.10 14.28 4.17
C ARG A 23 -1.20 14.29 4.96
N ASN A 24 -2.19 13.54 4.51
CA ASN A 24 -3.48 13.45 5.18
C ASN A 24 -3.45 12.46 6.36
N ALA A 25 -2.93 11.26 6.16
CA ALA A 25 -3.03 10.18 7.13
C ALA A 25 -2.01 10.26 8.26
N TYR A 26 -0.83 10.85 8.00
CA TYR A 26 0.31 10.77 8.91
C TYR A 26 0.66 12.08 9.60
N GLN A 27 -0.26 13.05 9.64
CA GLN A 27 -0.04 14.38 10.23
C GLN A 27 0.45 14.31 11.69
N GLU A 28 -0.03 13.33 12.45
CA GLU A 28 0.32 13.15 13.86
C GLU A 28 1.38 12.07 14.08
N LEU A 29 1.78 11.35 13.03
CA LEU A 29 2.70 10.22 13.11
C LEU A 29 4.09 10.53 12.54
N ILE A 30 4.16 11.42 11.58
CA ILE A 30 5.39 11.79 10.89
C ILE A 30 5.64 13.30 11.08
N ASP A 31 6.92 13.67 11.18
CA ASP A 31 7.36 15.06 11.29
C ASP A 31 6.63 15.95 10.27
N PRO A 32 5.87 16.98 10.71
CA PRO A 32 5.12 17.85 9.80
C PRO A 32 6.00 18.59 8.79
N VAL A 33 7.22 18.94 9.17
CA VAL A 33 8.16 19.61 8.26
C VAL A 33 8.56 18.65 7.13
N TYR A 34 8.82 17.39 7.47
CA TYR A 34 9.11 16.37 6.46
C TYR A 34 7.94 16.22 5.48
N LEU A 35 6.71 16.08 6.00
CA LEU A 35 5.52 15.93 5.17
C LEU A 35 5.31 17.14 4.25
N SER A 36 5.55 18.36 4.74
CA SER A 36 5.38 19.58 3.96
C SER A 36 6.37 19.70 2.80
N ARG A 37 7.53 19.06 2.92
CA ARG A 37 8.60 19.08 1.91
C ARG A 37 8.64 17.85 1.03
N LEU A 38 7.74 16.90 1.25
CA LEU A 38 7.70 15.64 0.50
C LEU A 38 7.34 15.92 -0.96
N PRO A 39 8.24 15.61 -1.92
CA PRO A 39 7.93 15.82 -3.33
C PRO A 39 6.85 14.85 -3.81
N GLU A 40 5.98 15.31 -4.69
CA GLU A 40 4.93 14.46 -5.27
C GLU A 40 5.50 13.31 -6.10
N GLU A 41 6.68 13.50 -6.68
CA GLU A 41 7.35 12.52 -7.52
C GLU A 41 8.29 11.57 -6.76
N TYR A 42 8.30 11.62 -5.42
CA TYR A 42 9.27 10.89 -4.60
C TYR A 42 9.33 9.39 -4.94
N TRP A 43 8.19 8.74 -5.11
CA TRP A 43 8.12 7.31 -5.39
C TRP A 43 8.10 6.97 -6.89
N MET A 44 8.07 7.97 -7.76
CA MET A 44 7.94 7.74 -9.20
C MET A 44 9.02 6.82 -9.77
N PRO A 45 10.32 7.00 -9.47
CA PRO A 45 11.35 6.13 -10.04
C PRO A 45 11.19 4.66 -9.65
N SER A 46 10.89 4.38 -8.38
CA SER A 46 10.69 3.02 -7.90
C SER A 46 9.46 2.39 -8.55
N MET A 47 8.35 3.12 -8.63
CA MET A 47 7.12 2.63 -9.23
C MET A 47 7.29 2.31 -10.71
N ARG A 48 7.99 3.19 -11.44
CA ARG A 48 8.28 2.97 -12.86
C ARG A 48 9.10 1.70 -13.06
N THR A 49 10.18 1.55 -12.31
CA THR A 49 11.06 0.39 -12.40
C THR A 49 10.32 -0.90 -12.07
N TRP A 50 9.56 -0.91 -10.98
CA TRP A 50 8.83 -2.10 -10.55
C TRP A 50 7.76 -2.52 -11.55
N LEU A 51 6.97 -1.57 -12.05
CA LEU A 51 5.89 -1.87 -12.99
C LEU A 51 6.42 -2.24 -14.38
N ASP A 52 7.49 -1.59 -14.82
CA ASP A 52 8.10 -1.87 -16.11
C ASP A 52 8.77 -3.25 -16.14
N SER A 53 9.46 -3.62 -15.07
CA SER A 53 10.17 -4.90 -14.98
C SER A 53 9.28 -6.09 -14.62
N GLY A 54 8.05 -5.87 -14.19
CA GLY A 54 7.20 -6.93 -13.66
C GLY A 54 7.61 -7.42 -12.26
N ARG A 55 8.48 -6.69 -11.57
CA ARG A 55 8.83 -7.01 -10.17
C ARG A 55 7.64 -6.81 -9.25
N MET A 56 6.84 -5.77 -9.51
CA MET A 56 5.58 -5.49 -8.84
C MET A 56 4.50 -5.24 -9.88
N TYR A 57 3.27 -5.39 -9.45
CA TYR A 57 2.06 -5.11 -10.21
C TYR A 57 1.23 -4.08 -9.47
N GLY A 58 0.26 -3.50 -10.13
CA GLY A 58 -0.60 -2.54 -9.46
C GLY A 58 -1.95 -2.40 -10.12
N CYS A 59 -2.87 -1.80 -9.36
CA CYS A 59 -4.17 -1.37 -9.85
C CYS A 59 -4.42 0.08 -9.47
N ILE A 60 -5.13 0.77 -10.33
CA ILE A 60 -5.60 2.13 -10.13
C ILE A 60 -7.12 2.10 -9.99
N ALA A 61 -7.64 2.76 -8.97
CA ALA A 61 -9.08 2.99 -8.83
C ALA A 61 -9.43 4.35 -9.42
N GLU A 62 -10.43 4.38 -10.28
CA GLU A 62 -10.96 5.59 -10.87
C GLU A 62 -12.40 5.79 -10.43
N SER A 63 -12.74 7.03 -10.07
CA SER A 63 -14.09 7.42 -9.69
C SER A 63 -14.44 8.67 -10.48
N HIS A 64 -15.59 8.65 -11.18
CA HIS A 64 -16.00 9.74 -12.06
C HIS A 64 -14.91 10.12 -13.09
N GLY A 65 -14.21 9.10 -13.61
CA GLY A 65 -13.15 9.28 -14.59
C GLY A 65 -11.83 9.82 -14.04
N LYS A 66 -11.69 9.92 -12.72
CA LYS A 66 -10.46 10.43 -12.06
C LYS A 66 -9.79 9.34 -11.23
N PRO A 67 -8.47 9.23 -11.30
CA PRO A 67 -7.73 8.33 -10.42
C PRO A 67 -7.82 8.81 -8.98
N VAL A 68 -8.20 7.92 -8.06
CA VAL A 68 -8.43 8.27 -6.65
C VAL A 68 -7.73 7.34 -5.68
N GLY A 69 -7.16 6.24 -6.15
CA GLY A 69 -6.46 5.29 -5.29
C GLY A 69 -5.59 4.35 -6.07
N SER A 70 -4.67 3.69 -5.38
CA SER A 70 -3.77 2.71 -5.98
C SER A 70 -3.40 1.62 -4.98
N VAL A 71 -3.13 0.44 -5.50
CA VAL A 71 -2.51 -0.67 -4.76
C VAL A 71 -1.34 -1.20 -5.56
N ILE A 72 -0.22 -1.44 -4.87
CA ILE A 72 0.97 -2.06 -5.45
C ILE A 72 1.23 -3.37 -4.70
N TYR A 73 1.48 -4.43 -5.41
CA TYR A 73 1.63 -5.75 -4.84
C TYR A 73 2.57 -6.62 -5.68
N GLY A 74 3.06 -7.70 -5.11
CA GLY A 74 3.90 -8.66 -5.81
C GLY A 74 4.53 -9.64 -4.84
N ARG A 75 5.62 -10.28 -5.29
CA ARG A 75 6.39 -11.18 -4.45
C ARG A 75 7.03 -10.39 -3.30
N GLY A 76 7.03 -10.97 -2.09
CA GLY A 76 7.60 -10.34 -0.90
C GLY A 76 9.04 -9.86 -1.10
N ARG A 77 9.32 -8.65 -0.64
CA ARG A 77 10.66 -8.03 -0.69
C ARG A 77 11.54 -8.47 0.49
N ASP A 78 10.93 -8.88 1.61
CA ASP A 78 11.66 -9.33 2.78
C ASP A 78 12.18 -10.74 2.55
N GLU A 79 13.48 -10.96 2.77
CA GLU A 79 14.11 -12.27 2.58
C GLU A 79 13.46 -13.38 3.41
N SER A 80 13.03 -13.06 4.63
CA SER A 80 12.34 -14.01 5.51
C SER A 80 10.95 -14.41 5.01
N HIS A 81 10.38 -13.66 4.07
CA HIS A 81 9.04 -13.85 3.52
C HIS A 81 9.06 -13.79 1.99
N ALA A 82 10.14 -14.20 1.36
CA ALA A 82 10.32 -14.11 -0.09
C ALA A 82 9.36 -15.00 -0.88
N ASP A 83 8.85 -16.05 -0.25
CA ASP A 83 7.85 -16.96 -0.82
C ASP A 83 6.40 -16.55 -0.52
N TRP A 84 6.22 -15.41 0.14
CA TRP A 84 4.91 -14.80 0.40
C TRP A 84 4.62 -13.73 -0.65
N GLY A 85 3.33 -13.42 -0.86
CA GLY A 85 2.94 -12.19 -1.52
C GLY A 85 3.05 -11.01 -0.57
N GLU A 86 3.21 -9.83 -1.12
CA GLU A 86 3.25 -8.59 -0.34
C GLU A 86 2.33 -7.53 -0.94
N ILE A 87 1.53 -6.88 -0.09
CA ILE A 87 0.89 -5.62 -0.42
C ILE A 87 1.88 -4.53 -0.04
N VAL A 88 2.49 -3.91 -1.04
CA VAL A 88 3.56 -2.91 -0.84
C VAL A 88 2.99 -1.57 -0.43
N SER A 89 1.91 -1.16 -1.09
CA SER A 89 1.23 0.10 -0.79
C SER A 89 -0.24 0.02 -1.17
N LEU A 90 -1.07 0.65 -0.37
CA LEU A 90 -2.50 0.82 -0.64
C LEU A 90 -2.89 2.19 -0.12
N TYR A 91 -3.18 3.11 -1.02
CA TYR A 91 -3.48 4.49 -0.68
C TYR A 91 -4.66 5.02 -1.47
N LEU A 92 -5.45 5.86 -0.82
CA LEU A 92 -6.59 6.56 -1.41
C LEU A 92 -6.42 8.06 -1.19
N LEU A 93 -6.89 8.86 -2.15
CA LEU A 93 -7.06 10.28 -1.88
C LEU A 93 -8.09 10.46 -0.76
N PRO A 94 -7.95 11.52 0.07
CA PRO A 94 -8.87 11.73 1.20
C PRO A 94 -10.34 11.74 0.80
N GLU A 95 -10.68 12.36 -0.32
CA GLU A 95 -12.05 12.46 -0.83
C GLU A 95 -12.63 11.12 -1.29
N ALA A 96 -11.80 10.11 -1.47
CA ALA A 96 -12.23 8.79 -1.92
C ALA A 96 -12.40 7.79 -0.78
N MET A 97 -12.11 8.19 0.44
CA MET A 97 -12.20 7.29 1.59
C MET A 97 -13.66 6.98 1.96
N ARG A 98 -13.87 5.83 2.61
CA ARG A 98 -15.18 5.37 3.11
C ARG A 98 -16.23 5.13 2.03
N GLN A 99 -15.81 4.77 0.83
CA GLN A 99 -16.70 4.47 -0.30
C GLN A 99 -16.50 3.05 -0.83
N GLY A 100 -15.80 2.19 -0.11
CA GLY A 100 -15.52 0.83 -0.53
C GLY A 100 -14.39 0.68 -1.55
N ILE A 101 -13.70 1.77 -1.90
CA ILE A 101 -12.64 1.75 -2.90
C ILE A 101 -11.41 0.99 -2.38
N GLY A 102 -11.04 1.19 -1.11
CA GLY A 102 -9.94 0.44 -0.50
C GLY A 102 -10.20 -1.06 -0.47
N HIS A 103 -11.42 -1.46 -0.15
CA HIS A 103 -11.84 -2.85 -0.21
C HIS A 103 -11.69 -3.42 -1.63
N ALA A 104 -12.13 -2.69 -2.63
CA ALA A 104 -12.05 -3.13 -4.03
C ALA A 104 -10.60 -3.30 -4.50
N LEU A 105 -9.73 -2.33 -4.16
CA LEU A 105 -8.31 -2.40 -4.50
C LEU A 105 -7.61 -3.57 -3.80
N LEU A 106 -7.85 -3.74 -2.50
CA LEU A 106 -7.24 -4.83 -1.74
C LEU A 106 -7.71 -6.19 -2.26
N THR A 107 -9.00 -6.33 -2.54
CA THR A 107 -9.55 -7.57 -3.10
C THR A 107 -8.92 -7.90 -4.45
N ALA A 108 -8.78 -6.91 -5.34
CA ALA A 108 -8.15 -7.12 -6.64
C ALA A 108 -6.70 -7.60 -6.49
N ALA A 109 -5.94 -7.00 -5.57
CA ALA A 109 -4.55 -7.41 -5.32
C ALA A 109 -4.47 -8.82 -4.71
N LEU A 110 -5.31 -9.13 -3.73
CA LEU A 110 -5.32 -10.46 -3.10
C LEU A 110 -5.74 -11.55 -4.09
N ASP A 111 -6.72 -11.29 -4.95
CA ASP A 111 -7.13 -12.22 -5.99
C ASP A 111 -6.00 -12.49 -6.98
N ALA A 112 -5.29 -11.44 -7.41
CA ALA A 112 -4.16 -11.57 -8.31
C ALA A 112 -3.00 -12.36 -7.67
N LEU A 113 -2.68 -12.09 -6.41
CA LEU A 113 -1.65 -12.83 -5.68
C LEU A 113 -2.04 -14.29 -5.52
N HIS A 114 -3.29 -14.57 -5.18
CA HIS A 114 -3.78 -15.95 -5.07
C HIS A 114 -3.68 -16.69 -6.42
N ALA A 115 -4.04 -16.03 -7.51
CA ALA A 115 -3.92 -16.61 -8.85
C ALA A 115 -2.47 -16.93 -9.21
N ASP A 116 -1.51 -16.17 -8.69
CA ASP A 116 -0.07 -16.40 -8.86
C ASP A 116 0.50 -17.43 -7.89
N GLY A 117 -0.33 -18.03 -7.04
CA GLY A 117 0.08 -19.10 -6.12
C GLY A 117 0.46 -18.66 -4.72
N TYR A 118 0.23 -17.40 -4.38
CA TYR A 118 0.54 -16.90 -3.03
C TYR A 118 -0.66 -17.04 -2.11
N ASP A 119 -0.63 -18.06 -1.24
CA ASP A 119 -1.66 -18.27 -0.22
C ASP A 119 -1.40 -17.49 1.07
N ARG A 120 -0.20 -16.97 1.23
CA ARG A 120 0.21 -16.18 2.37
C ARG A 120 0.64 -14.80 1.88
N VAL A 121 0.10 -13.76 2.50
CA VAL A 121 0.35 -12.37 2.12
C VAL A 121 0.68 -11.57 3.37
N TYR A 122 1.66 -10.68 3.28
CA TYR A 122 1.98 -9.76 4.36
C TYR A 122 1.99 -8.32 3.87
N LEU A 123 1.94 -7.40 4.81
CA LEU A 123 2.13 -5.98 4.56
C LEU A 123 2.75 -5.32 5.80
N TRP A 124 3.34 -4.17 5.56
CA TRP A 124 3.84 -3.30 6.62
C TRP A 124 2.93 -2.08 6.72
N CYS A 125 2.61 -1.69 7.94
CA CYS A 125 1.75 -0.55 8.23
C CYS A 125 2.41 0.27 9.33
N ILE A 126 2.37 1.60 9.21
CA ILE A 126 2.95 2.46 10.25
C ILE A 126 2.17 2.32 11.56
N GLU A 127 2.91 2.11 12.66
CA GLU A 127 2.33 1.99 13.99
C GLU A 127 1.62 3.27 14.39
N GLY A 128 0.41 3.15 14.91
CA GLY A 128 -0.40 4.29 15.31
C GLY A 128 -1.47 4.69 14.28
N ASN A 129 -1.42 4.15 13.07
CA ASN A 129 -2.47 4.37 12.08
C ASN A 129 -3.64 3.44 12.37
N THR A 130 -4.49 3.85 13.31
CA THR A 130 -5.61 3.05 13.82
C THR A 130 -6.61 2.70 12.72
N HIS A 131 -6.86 3.63 11.80
CA HIS A 131 -7.80 3.41 10.70
C HIS A 131 -7.32 2.27 9.78
N ALA A 132 -6.05 2.29 9.39
CA ALA A 132 -5.47 1.23 8.57
C ALA A 132 -5.43 -0.12 9.31
N ASP A 133 -5.06 -0.10 10.59
CA ASP A 133 -5.05 -1.28 11.45
C ASP A 133 -6.41 -1.98 11.45
N GLN A 134 -7.48 -1.24 11.70
CA GLN A 134 -8.85 -1.76 11.69
C GLN A 134 -9.25 -2.28 10.31
N PHE A 135 -8.90 -1.54 9.27
CA PHE A 135 -9.19 -1.92 7.88
C PHE A 135 -8.57 -3.28 7.54
N TYR A 136 -7.28 -3.46 7.84
CA TYR A 136 -6.60 -4.72 7.53
C TYR A 136 -7.13 -5.88 8.38
N GLN A 137 -7.44 -5.65 9.64
CA GLN A 137 -8.05 -6.69 10.48
C GLN A 137 -9.40 -7.15 9.94
N GLN A 138 -10.22 -6.23 9.46
CA GLN A 138 -11.51 -6.55 8.82
C GLN A 138 -11.35 -7.39 7.55
N HIS A 139 -10.17 -7.35 6.93
CA HIS A 139 -9.86 -8.10 5.72
C HIS A 139 -9.02 -9.37 5.98
N GLY A 140 -9.03 -9.86 7.21
CA GLY A 140 -8.41 -11.12 7.57
C GLY A 140 -6.93 -11.05 7.89
N PHE A 141 -6.37 -9.86 7.99
CA PHE A 141 -4.98 -9.68 8.44
C PHE A 141 -4.89 -9.64 9.95
N ARG A 142 -3.75 -10.09 10.48
CA ARG A 142 -3.43 -10.01 11.90
C ARG A 142 -1.96 -9.62 12.08
N ARG A 143 -1.63 -9.02 13.20
CA ARG A 143 -0.24 -8.73 13.55
C ARG A 143 0.50 -10.03 13.87
N ASP A 144 1.76 -10.14 13.45
CA ASP A 144 2.58 -11.30 13.73
C ASP A 144 3.77 -11.01 14.67
N GLY A 145 3.87 -9.78 15.17
CA GLY A 145 4.94 -9.34 16.04
C GLY A 145 6.12 -8.70 15.32
N GLY A 146 6.15 -8.73 13.98
CA GLY A 146 7.19 -8.05 13.20
C GLY A 146 7.09 -6.53 13.40
N ARG A 147 8.22 -5.89 13.69
CA ARG A 147 8.30 -4.45 13.94
C ARG A 147 9.67 -3.92 13.54
N VAL A 148 9.68 -2.87 12.74
CA VAL A 148 10.92 -2.19 12.33
C VAL A 148 10.82 -0.72 12.70
N GLN A 149 11.78 -0.23 13.45
CA GLN A 149 11.87 1.17 13.85
C GLN A 149 12.86 1.92 12.95
N TYR A 150 12.50 3.13 12.54
CA TYR A 150 13.36 3.94 11.67
C TYR A 150 13.06 5.43 11.86
N LYS A 151 13.90 6.28 11.29
CA LYS A 151 13.74 7.74 11.38
C LYS A 151 13.17 8.30 10.09
N ILE A 152 12.21 9.22 10.25
CA ILE A 152 11.73 10.08 9.15
C ILE A 152 11.79 11.52 9.64
N GLY A 153 12.59 12.37 8.94
CA GLY A 153 12.83 13.73 9.37
C GLY A 153 13.46 13.76 10.76
N SER A 154 12.90 14.53 11.68
CA SER A 154 13.38 14.66 13.07
C SER A 154 12.79 13.62 14.02
N GLY A 155 11.84 12.81 13.55
CA GLY A 155 11.09 11.87 14.39
C GLY A 155 11.41 10.41 14.14
N GLU A 156 11.00 9.56 15.07
CA GLU A 156 11.07 8.13 14.91
C GLU A 156 9.69 7.56 14.65
N VAL A 157 9.61 6.57 13.76
CA VAL A 157 8.40 5.82 13.45
C VAL A 157 8.72 4.34 13.47
N ALA A 158 7.68 3.52 13.53
CA ALA A 158 7.82 2.08 13.39
C ALA A 158 6.78 1.55 12.43
N ASP A 159 7.20 0.56 11.63
CA ASP A 159 6.27 -0.25 10.86
C ASP A 159 6.00 -1.54 11.62
N ILE A 160 4.75 -1.99 11.59
CA ILE A 160 4.32 -3.27 12.13
C ILE A 160 3.83 -4.13 10.99
N ARG A 161 4.10 -5.44 11.09
CA ARG A 161 3.75 -6.39 10.04
C ARG A 161 2.41 -7.04 10.32
N PHE A 162 1.58 -7.08 9.29
CA PHE A 162 0.31 -7.80 9.25
C PHE A 162 0.43 -8.96 8.29
N ILE A 163 -0.13 -10.10 8.65
CA ILE A 163 -0.14 -11.29 7.79
C ILE A 163 -1.56 -11.79 7.59
N ARG A 164 -1.77 -12.39 6.44
CA ARG A 164 -3.02 -13.08 6.08
C ARG A 164 -2.67 -14.41 5.44
N GLU A 165 -3.27 -15.47 5.96
CA GLU A 165 -3.10 -16.80 5.42
C GLU A 165 -4.46 -17.31 4.95
N ASN A 166 -4.52 -17.79 3.71
CA ASN A 166 -5.72 -18.42 3.20
C ASN A 166 -5.79 -19.83 3.78
N ASN A 167 -6.68 -20.01 4.73
CA ASN A 167 -6.95 -21.33 5.25
C ASN A 167 -7.89 -22.04 4.29
N HIS A 168 -7.33 -22.99 3.55
CA HIS A 168 -8.12 -23.96 2.81
C HIS A 168 -8.57 -25.02 3.81
N GLY A 169 -9.67 -24.68 4.49
CA GLY A 169 -10.23 -25.63 5.43
C GLY A 169 -11.63 -25.99 5.04
#